data_17717c29b172f97d0f2bd819a4f6853f
#
_entry.id   17717c29b172f97d0f2bd819a4f6853f
#
_cell.length_a   1.000
_cell.length_b   1.000
_cell.length_c   1.000
_cell.angle_alpha   90.00
_cell.angle_beta   90.00
_cell.angle_gamma   90.00
#
_symmetry.space_group_name_H-M   'P 1'
#
loop_
_entity.id
_entity.type
_entity.pdbx_description
1 polymer ?
#
loop_
_entity_poly.entity_id
_entity_poly.type
_entity_poly.pdbx_seq_one_letter_code
_entity_poly.pdbx_strand_id
1 'polypeptide(L)'
;MINGTVVGLQARVSITLYPPRGVAVEIECVVDTEFEGFLTLPTAVVEDLELPYLAPIDANLADNSRIVTNVHQGMILWNGVERVIPVLAMGRRPLLGTALLEDYHLGIDFCEGGTVLIDEIL
;
A
#
# COMPACT_ATOMS: atom_id res chain seq x y z
N MET A 1 -12.67 7.91 -6.94
CA MET A 1 -12.68 6.54 -7.45
C MET A 1 -11.29 6.12 -7.86
N ILE A 2 -10.85 4.97 -7.39
CA ILE A 2 -9.54 4.42 -7.72
C ILE A 2 -9.74 3.17 -8.56
N ASN A 3 -9.05 3.10 -9.68
CA ASN A 3 -9.16 1.99 -10.61
C ASN A 3 -7.87 1.19 -10.67
N GLY A 4 -8.00 -0.10 -10.87
CA GLY A 4 -6.87 -1.00 -11.07
C GLY A 4 -7.24 -2.16 -11.97
N THR A 5 -6.36 -3.14 -12.01
CA THR A 5 -6.48 -4.28 -12.92
C THR A 5 -6.04 -5.55 -12.22
N VAL A 6 -6.72 -6.66 -12.52
CA VAL A 6 -6.30 -7.99 -12.05
C VAL A 6 -5.19 -8.50 -12.97
N VAL A 7 -4.06 -8.86 -12.38
CA VAL A 7 -2.90 -9.46 -13.06
C VAL A 7 -2.46 -10.68 -12.26
N GLY A 8 -2.44 -11.86 -12.88
CA GLY A 8 -2.07 -13.09 -12.17
C GLY A 8 -2.97 -13.38 -10.99
N LEU A 9 -4.27 -13.10 -11.11
CA LEU A 9 -5.28 -13.21 -10.04
C LEU A 9 -5.00 -12.35 -8.81
N GLN A 10 -4.22 -11.30 -8.98
CA GLN A 10 -3.98 -10.30 -7.94
C GLN A 10 -4.63 -8.98 -8.33
N ALA A 11 -5.36 -8.37 -7.41
CA ALA A 11 -5.91 -7.03 -7.61
C ALA A 11 -4.78 -6.01 -7.42
N ARG A 12 -4.45 -5.27 -8.47
CA ARG A 12 -3.38 -4.29 -8.47
C ARG A 12 -3.91 -2.89 -8.73
N VAL A 13 -3.44 -1.95 -7.93
CA VAL A 13 -3.73 -0.54 -8.09
C VAL A 13 -2.43 0.25 -7.99
N SER A 14 -2.32 1.35 -8.71
CA SER A 14 -1.18 2.24 -8.62
C SER A 14 -1.53 3.44 -7.75
N ILE A 15 -0.60 3.81 -6.87
CA ILE A 15 -0.70 5.00 -6.05
C ILE A 15 0.44 5.95 -6.39
N THR A 16 0.21 7.24 -6.20
CA THR A 16 1.26 8.25 -6.31
C THR A 16 1.85 8.49 -4.94
N LEU A 17 3.18 8.37 -4.83
CA LEU A 17 3.90 8.66 -3.60
C LEU A 17 4.80 9.87 -3.83
N TYR A 18 4.76 10.81 -2.88
CA TYR A 18 5.57 12.02 -2.90
C TYR A 18 6.75 11.84 -1.94
N PRO A 19 7.96 11.55 -2.45
CA PRO A 19 9.12 11.45 -1.58
C PRO A 19 9.52 12.82 -1.03
N PRO A 20 10.27 12.87 0.10
CA PRO A 20 10.72 14.15 0.67
C PRO A 20 11.58 14.96 -0.31
N ARG A 21 12.29 14.26 -1.19
CA ARG A 21 13.12 14.86 -2.24
C ARG A 21 12.84 14.20 -3.56
N GLY A 22 12.90 14.98 -4.63
CA GLY A 22 12.69 14.47 -5.97
C GLY A 22 11.24 14.53 -6.41
N VAL A 23 10.96 13.83 -7.50
CA VAL A 23 9.65 13.84 -8.15
C VAL A 23 8.75 12.77 -7.58
N ALA A 24 7.45 12.97 -7.70
CA ALA A 24 6.45 11.96 -7.37
C ALA A 24 6.68 10.68 -8.18
N VAL A 25 6.44 9.54 -7.55
CA VAL A 25 6.58 8.23 -8.19
C VAL A 25 5.27 7.46 -8.14
N GLU A 26 5.02 6.70 -9.20
CA GLU A 26 3.90 5.75 -9.23
C GLU A 26 4.36 4.42 -8.68
N ILE A 27 3.58 3.85 -7.76
CA ILE A 27 3.87 2.57 -7.14
C ILE A 27 2.69 1.64 -7.37
N GLU A 28 2.94 0.52 -8.06
CA GLU A 28 1.93 -0.52 -8.22
C GLU A 28 1.88 -1.37 -6.95
N CYS A 29 0.69 -1.46 -6.35
CA CYS A 29 0.46 -2.21 -5.13
C CYS A 29 -0.48 -3.38 -5.39
N VAL A 30 -0.28 -4.48 -4.68
CA VAL A 30 -1.26 -5.55 -4.58
C VAL A 30 -2.18 -5.25 -3.41
N VAL A 31 -3.49 -5.29 -3.65
CA VAL A 31 -4.49 -5.13 -2.57
C VAL A 31 -4.49 -6.40 -1.75
N ASP A 32 -4.22 -6.29 -0.45
CA ASP A 32 -4.16 -7.41 0.48
C ASP A 32 -5.09 -7.14 1.67
N THR A 33 -6.25 -7.81 1.66
CA THR A 33 -7.25 -7.62 2.71
C THR A 33 -6.91 -8.31 4.03
N GLU A 34 -5.87 -9.12 4.07
CA GLU A 34 -5.35 -9.70 5.32
C GLU A 34 -4.31 -8.79 6.00
N PHE A 35 -3.79 -7.82 5.27
CA PHE A 35 -2.90 -6.82 5.84
C PHE A 35 -3.72 -5.67 6.42
N GLU A 36 -3.66 -5.48 7.74
CA GLU A 36 -4.46 -4.48 8.46
C GLU A 36 -3.84 -3.08 8.50
N GLY A 37 -2.64 -2.93 7.97
CA GLY A 37 -1.98 -1.63 7.90
C GLY A 37 -2.39 -0.81 6.66
N PHE A 38 -1.62 0.24 6.38
CA PHE A 38 -1.84 1.12 5.24
C PHE A 38 -1.08 0.66 4.00
N LEU A 39 0.24 0.59 4.09
CA LEU A 39 1.11 0.30 2.96
C LEU A 39 2.37 -0.41 3.43
N THR A 40 2.79 -1.43 2.70
CA THR A 40 4.15 -1.95 2.80
C THR A 40 4.93 -1.61 1.56
N LEU A 41 6.22 -1.31 1.72
CA LEU A 41 7.16 -1.17 0.62
C LEU A 41 8.40 -2.00 0.93
N PRO A 42 9.02 -2.63 -0.08
CA PRO A 42 10.32 -3.28 0.14
C PRO A 42 11.32 -2.31 0.73
N THR A 43 12.18 -2.81 1.62
CA THR A 43 13.18 -1.98 2.32
C THR A 43 14.03 -1.16 1.34
N ALA A 44 14.45 -1.76 0.22
CA ALA A 44 15.24 -1.05 -0.79
C ALA A 44 14.50 0.16 -1.38
N VAL A 45 13.19 0.04 -1.58
CA VAL A 45 12.36 1.14 -2.09
C VAL A 45 12.25 2.26 -1.07
N VAL A 46 12.03 1.90 0.21
CA VAL A 46 11.96 2.88 1.30
C VAL A 46 13.27 3.67 1.41
N GLU A 47 14.40 2.98 1.29
CA GLU A 47 15.73 3.59 1.34
C GLU A 47 15.97 4.50 0.13
N ASP A 48 15.67 4.02 -1.08
CA ASP A 48 15.85 4.79 -2.31
C ASP A 48 15.01 6.08 -2.31
N LEU A 49 13.82 6.03 -1.76
CA LEU A 49 12.93 7.18 -1.66
C LEU A 49 13.22 8.06 -0.45
N GLU A 50 14.14 7.64 0.41
CA GLU A 50 14.54 8.38 1.62
C GLU A 50 13.35 8.74 2.51
N LEU A 51 12.42 7.80 2.69
CA LEU A 51 11.25 8.04 3.52
C LEU A 51 11.66 8.22 4.99
N PRO A 52 11.13 9.24 5.68
CA PRO A 52 11.49 9.50 7.08
C PRO A 52 11.20 8.29 7.98
N TYR A 53 12.18 7.93 8.78
CA TYR A 53 12.04 6.84 9.75
C TYR A 53 11.24 7.31 10.96
N LEU A 54 10.32 6.50 11.44
CA LEU A 54 9.49 6.81 12.60
C LEU A 54 9.83 5.95 13.81
N ALA A 55 9.73 4.64 13.69
CA ALA A 55 9.92 3.72 14.82
C ALA A 55 9.98 2.27 14.36
N PRO A 56 10.56 1.37 15.15
CA PRO A 56 10.36 -0.06 14.94
C PRO A 56 9.00 -0.49 15.51
N ILE A 57 8.39 -1.51 14.91
CA ILE A 57 7.21 -2.16 15.46
C ILE A 57 7.35 -3.68 15.35
N ASP A 58 6.61 -4.40 16.20
CA ASP A 58 6.41 -5.83 16.05
C ASP A 58 5.30 -6.07 15.03
N ALA A 59 5.57 -6.90 14.03
CA ALA A 59 4.58 -7.32 13.04
C ALA A 59 4.35 -8.82 13.14
N ASN A 60 3.08 -9.23 13.09
CA ASN A 60 2.70 -10.63 13.03
C ASN A 60 2.65 -11.09 11.57
N LEU A 61 3.25 -12.24 11.30
CA LEU A 61 3.18 -12.88 10.01
C LEU A 61 2.03 -13.88 9.96
N ALA A 62 1.70 -14.36 8.76
CA ALA A 62 0.60 -15.30 8.54
C ALA A 62 0.78 -16.62 9.30
N ASP A 63 2.01 -17.01 9.63
CA ASP A 63 2.34 -18.22 10.39
C ASP A 63 2.39 -18.00 11.91
N ASN A 64 1.89 -16.84 12.39
CA ASN A 64 1.92 -16.40 13.79
C ASN A 64 3.32 -16.08 14.32
N SER A 65 4.35 -16.09 13.49
CA SER A 65 5.66 -15.60 13.90
C SER A 65 5.64 -14.07 13.99
N ARG A 66 6.57 -13.52 14.78
CA ARG A 66 6.75 -12.08 14.93
C ARG A 66 8.07 -11.66 14.32
N ILE A 67 8.04 -10.55 13.62
CA ILE A 67 9.25 -9.86 13.17
C ILE A 67 9.22 -8.42 13.67
N VAL A 68 10.40 -7.86 13.87
CA VAL A 68 10.54 -6.42 14.08
C VAL A 68 10.72 -5.79 12.70
N THR A 69 9.89 -4.85 12.36
CA THR A 69 10.02 -4.10 11.12
C THR A 69 10.05 -2.61 11.39
N ASN A 70 10.59 -1.85 10.45
CA ASN A 70 10.68 -0.40 10.57
C ASN A 70 9.47 0.27 9.94
N VAL A 71 8.95 1.27 10.64
CA VAL A 71 7.88 2.14 10.15
C VAL A 71 8.50 3.44 9.69
N HIS A 72 8.13 3.83 8.49
CA HIS A 72 8.50 5.11 7.89
C HIS A 72 7.25 5.92 7.59
N GLN A 73 7.43 7.21 7.33
CA GLN A 73 6.35 8.08 6.94
C GLN A 73 6.31 8.20 5.42
N GLY A 74 5.14 8.02 4.84
CA GLY A 74 4.93 8.25 3.42
C GLY A 74 3.81 9.27 3.19
N MET A 75 3.95 10.09 2.16
CA MET A 75 2.86 10.94 1.68
C MET A 75 2.38 10.38 0.36
N ILE A 76 1.10 10.06 0.28
CA ILE A 76 0.47 9.51 -0.92
C ILE A 76 -0.70 10.37 -1.36
N LEU A 77 -1.05 10.25 -2.63
CA LEU A 77 -2.32 10.74 -3.15
C LEU A 77 -3.33 9.60 -3.04
N TRP A 78 -4.38 9.81 -2.24
CA TRP A 78 -5.42 8.81 -2.05
C TRP A 78 -6.77 9.40 -2.40
N ASN A 79 -7.37 8.89 -3.47
CA ASN A 79 -8.66 9.37 -3.98
C ASN A 79 -8.70 10.90 -4.16
N GLY A 80 -7.64 11.46 -4.71
CA GLY A 80 -7.51 12.90 -4.98
C GLY A 80 -7.09 13.75 -3.78
N VAL A 81 -6.81 13.15 -2.63
CA VAL A 81 -6.40 13.85 -1.40
C VAL A 81 -5.04 13.38 -0.94
N GLU A 82 -4.16 14.31 -0.62
CA GLU A 82 -2.86 13.97 -0.05
C GLU A 82 -3.04 13.48 1.39
N ARG A 83 -2.43 12.33 1.70
CA ARG A 83 -2.45 11.74 3.04
C ARG A 83 -1.05 11.36 3.46
N VAL A 84 -0.73 11.64 4.71
CA VAL A 84 0.47 11.12 5.36
C VAL A 84 0.08 9.82 6.05
N ILE A 85 0.79 8.75 5.74
CA ILE A 85 0.50 7.41 6.24
C ILE A 85 1.77 6.74 6.78
N PRO A 86 1.63 5.81 7.74
CA PRO A 86 2.73 4.92 8.09
C PRO A 86 2.96 3.91 6.98
N VAL A 87 4.24 3.65 6.68
CA VAL A 87 4.69 2.68 5.69
C VAL A 87 5.58 1.68 6.38
N LEU A 88 5.27 0.39 6.25
CA LEU A 88 6.09 -0.68 6.78
C LEU A 88 7.15 -1.08 5.75
N ALA A 89 8.43 -1.04 6.16
CA ALA A 89 9.53 -1.47 5.31
C ALA A 89 9.67 -2.99 5.41
N MET A 90 8.99 -3.70 4.54
CA MET A 90 8.98 -5.17 4.53
C MET A 90 8.44 -5.73 3.22
N GLY A 91 8.70 -7.01 3.01
CA GLY A 91 8.13 -7.76 1.91
C GLY A 91 8.86 -7.56 0.59
N ARG A 92 8.39 -8.25 -0.44
CA ARG A 92 8.95 -8.21 -1.79
C ARG A 92 8.18 -7.28 -2.72
N ARG A 93 6.91 -7.04 -2.40
CA ARG A 93 5.99 -6.24 -3.22
C ARG A 93 5.29 -5.22 -2.36
N PRO A 94 4.98 -4.06 -2.91
CA PRO A 94 4.09 -3.13 -2.22
C PRO A 94 2.71 -3.76 -1.99
N LEU A 95 2.25 -3.72 -0.74
CA LEU A 95 0.91 -4.18 -0.37
C LEU A 95 0.09 -2.99 0.14
N LEU A 96 -1.16 -2.95 -0.31
CA LEU A 96 -2.14 -1.97 0.13
C LEU A 96 -3.10 -2.66 1.09
N GLY A 97 -3.16 -2.18 2.32
CA GLY A 97 -3.90 -2.83 3.39
C GLY A 97 -5.25 -2.20 3.69
N THR A 98 -5.97 -2.84 4.60
CA THR A 98 -7.35 -2.47 4.94
C THR A 98 -7.46 -1.13 5.64
N ALA A 99 -6.40 -0.63 6.28
CA ALA A 99 -6.44 0.70 6.87
C ALA A 99 -6.62 1.82 5.83
N LEU A 100 -6.13 1.63 4.59
CA LEU A 100 -6.44 2.54 3.49
C LEU A 100 -7.84 2.33 2.92
N LEU A 101 -8.39 1.12 3.06
CA LEU A 101 -9.70 0.77 2.53
C LEU A 101 -10.84 1.10 3.49
N GLU A 102 -10.54 1.55 4.71
CA GLU A 102 -11.58 1.95 5.66
C GLU A 102 -12.47 3.03 5.05
N ASP A 103 -13.78 2.83 5.14
CA ASP A 103 -14.81 3.68 4.53
C ASP A 103 -14.88 3.63 3.01
N TYR A 104 -14.24 2.61 2.41
CA TYR A 104 -14.27 2.39 0.96
C TYR A 104 -14.88 1.04 0.62
N HIS A 105 -15.47 0.96 -0.55
CA HIS A 105 -15.94 -0.28 -1.15
C HIS A 105 -14.89 -0.76 -2.16
N LEU A 106 -14.51 -2.04 -2.06
CA LEU A 106 -13.60 -2.70 -3.00
C LEU A 106 -14.37 -3.68 -3.86
N GLY A 107 -14.38 -3.47 -5.16
CA GLY A 107 -14.96 -4.40 -6.13
C GLY A 107 -13.87 -4.97 -7.04
N ILE A 108 -13.90 -6.27 -7.27
CA ILE A 108 -12.91 -6.96 -8.09
C ILE A 108 -13.58 -7.97 -9.00
N ASP A 109 -13.30 -7.89 -10.30
CA ASP A 109 -13.65 -8.93 -11.27
C ASP A 109 -12.46 -9.86 -11.43
N PHE A 110 -12.52 -11.04 -10.82
CA PHE A 110 -11.41 -11.99 -10.83
C PHE A 110 -11.29 -12.76 -12.13
N CYS A 111 -10.77 -12.07 -13.13
CA CYS A 111 -10.28 -12.68 -14.36
C CYS A 111 -9.06 -11.89 -14.80
N GLU A 112 -8.20 -12.46 -15.60
CA GLU A 112 -7.04 -11.73 -16.11
C GLU A 112 -7.49 -10.48 -16.87
N GLY A 113 -6.95 -9.33 -16.49
CA GLY A 113 -7.37 -8.04 -17.04
C GLY A 113 -8.67 -7.50 -16.44
N GLY A 114 -9.23 -8.18 -15.43
CA GLY A 114 -10.46 -7.75 -14.76
C GLY A 114 -10.32 -6.42 -14.05
N THR A 115 -11.44 -5.77 -13.79
CA THR A 115 -11.48 -4.44 -13.16
C THR A 115 -11.32 -4.53 -11.66
N VAL A 116 -10.52 -3.64 -11.09
CA VAL A 116 -10.47 -3.35 -9.65
C VAL A 116 -11.00 -1.95 -9.45
N LEU A 117 -11.94 -1.79 -8.52
CA LEU A 117 -12.58 -0.52 -8.24
C LEU A 117 -12.63 -0.26 -6.75
N ILE A 118 -12.15 0.91 -6.32
CA ILE A 118 -12.21 1.35 -4.94
C ILE A 118 -12.96 2.68 -4.89
N ASP A 119 -14.09 2.70 -4.20
CA ASP A 119 -15.01 3.84 -4.10
C ASP A 119 -15.33 4.15 -2.65
N GLU A 120 -15.57 5.42 -2.35
CA GLU A 120 -16.09 5.80 -1.03
C GLU A 120 -17.47 5.22 -0.79
N ILE A 121 -17.70 4.77 0.44
CA ILE A 121 -19.03 4.41 0.93
C ILE A 121 -19.73 5.70 1.35
N LEU A 122 -20.86 5.95 0.72
CA LEU A 122 -21.65 7.17 0.96
C LEU A 122 -22.67 6.98 2.08
#